data_b62567674386e6739575a040a9b9cc2c
#
_entry.id   b62567674386e6739575a040a9b9cc2c
#
_cell.length_a   1.000
_cell.length_b   1.000
_cell.length_c   1.000
_cell.angle_alpha   90.00
_cell.angle_beta   90.00
_cell.angle_gamma   90.00
#
_symmetry.space_group_name_H-M   'P 1'
#
loop_
_entity.id
_entity.type
_entity.pdbx_description
1 polymer ?
#
loop_
_entity_poly.entity_id
_entity_poly.type
_entity_poly.pdbx_seq_one_letter_code
_entity_poly.pdbx_strand_id
1 'polypeptide(L)'
;MSVLDGPRLEKRLIKLQDTVVWATALDSDTLQLEDGTEIQTEEVVHLAPCQPTKIICPHLTYQSRGIESRNKPQPTPEPTYFMKPITALNHHKGEIFKPEDCRYLNYEGEF
;
A
#
# COMPACT_ATOMS: atom_id res chain seq x y z
N MET A 1 -11.71 9.35 27.99
CA MET A 1 -10.37 9.02 27.50
C MET A 1 -10.54 8.16 26.24
N SER A 2 -10.17 8.72 25.10
CA SER A 2 -10.28 8.02 23.82
C SER A 2 -9.22 6.89 23.78
N VAL A 3 -9.60 5.70 23.33
CA VAL A 3 -8.68 4.55 23.12
C VAL A 3 -7.55 4.89 22.11
N LEU A 4 -7.58 6.09 21.52
CA LEU A 4 -6.64 6.55 20.51
C LEU A 4 -5.51 7.45 21.05
N ASP A 5 -5.45 7.71 22.35
CA ASP A 5 -4.48 8.65 22.96
C ASP A 5 -3.15 8.00 23.41
N GLY A 6 -2.93 6.72 23.09
CA GLY A 6 -1.63 6.07 23.32
C GLY A 6 -0.62 6.36 22.20
N PRO A 7 0.69 6.21 22.47
CA PRO A 7 1.70 6.32 21.43
C PRO A 7 1.40 5.32 20.31
N ARG A 8 1.20 5.83 19.09
CA ARG A 8 0.98 4.98 17.92
C ARG A 8 2.31 4.36 17.52
N LEU A 9 2.49 3.10 17.83
CA LEU A 9 3.63 2.33 17.35
C LEU A 9 3.39 1.98 15.88
N GLU A 10 4.25 2.45 15.01
CA GLU A 10 4.23 2.08 13.60
C GLU A 10 4.77 0.65 13.45
N LYS A 11 3.94 -0.23 12.90
CA LYS A 11 4.33 -1.60 12.57
C LYS A 11 4.64 -1.70 11.08
N ARG A 12 5.73 -2.36 10.74
CA ARG A 12 6.14 -2.65 9.36
C ARG A 12 6.28 -4.15 9.16
N LEU A 13 5.71 -4.64 8.06
CA LEU A 13 5.94 -6.01 7.63
C LEU A 13 7.22 -6.02 6.79
N ILE A 14 8.17 -6.83 7.18
CA ILE A 14 9.48 -6.88 6.55
C ILE A 14 9.88 -8.31 6.21
N LYS A 15 10.74 -8.44 5.21
CA LYS A 15 11.47 -9.68 4.94
C LYS A 15 12.91 -9.48 5.39
N LEU A 16 13.32 -10.28 6.37
CA LEU A 16 14.69 -10.37 6.87
C LEU A 16 15.25 -11.73 6.43
N GLN A 17 16.21 -11.70 5.52
CA GLN A 17 16.68 -12.90 4.82
C GLN A 17 15.50 -13.63 4.15
N ASP A 18 15.13 -14.83 4.58
CA ASP A 18 14.01 -15.61 4.04
C ASP A 18 12.77 -15.63 4.94
N THR A 19 12.79 -14.86 6.04
CA THR A 19 11.70 -14.85 7.01
C THR A 19 10.91 -13.55 6.93
N VAL A 20 9.59 -13.67 6.92
CA VAL A 20 8.67 -12.51 6.96
C VAL A 20 8.21 -12.31 8.40
N VAL A 21 8.47 -11.12 8.93
CA VAL A 21 8.16 -10.77 10.31
C VAL A 21 7.60 -9.35 10.42
N TRP A 22 6.87 -9.10 11.50
CA TRP A 22 6.49 -7.76 11.90
C TRP A 22 7.59 -7.12 12.75
N ALA A 23 7.92 -5.88 12.46
CA ALA A 23 8.82 -5.06 13.24
C ALA A 23 8.14 -3.77 13.68
N THR A 24 8.59 -3.19 14.76
CA THR A 24 8.15 -1.88 15.27
C THR A 24 9.16 -0.83 14.84
N ALA A 25 8.73 0.24 14.19
CA ALA A 25 9.60 1.37 13.90
C ALA A 25 9.85 2.16 15.20
N LEU A 26 11.11 2.28 15.58
CA LEU A 26 11.54 3.11 16.70
C LEU A 26 11.75 4.55 16.25
N ASP A 27 12.31 4.72 15.07
CA ASP A 27 12.54 5.99 14.38
C ASP A 27 12.54 5.76 12.85
N SER A 28 13.06 6.73 12.08
CA SER A 28 13.14 6.64 10.61
C SER A 28 14.05 5.50 10.12
N ASP A 29 15.09 5.19 10.89
CA ASP A 29 16.21 4.38 10.46
C ASP A 29 16.30 3.03 11.19
N THR A 30 15.60 2.88 12.32
CA THR A 30 15.70 1.72 13.21
C THR A 30 14.36 1.00 13.36
N LEU A 31 14.41 -0.30 13.19
CA LEU A 31 13.31 -1.24 13.46
C LEU A 31 13.66 -2.14 14.64
N GLN A 32 12.67 -2.50 15.43
CA GLN A 32 12.81 -3.46 16.52
C GLN A 32 11.93 -4.69 16.24
N LEU A 33 12.56 -5.86 16.31
CA LEU A 33 11.90 -7.15 16.24
C LEU A 33 11.19 -7.47 17.56
N GLU A 34 10.35 -8.51 17.55
CA GLU A 34 9.61 -8.93 18.73
C GLU A 34 10.51 -9.40 19.89
N ASP A 35 11.67 -9.96 19.58
CA ASP A 35 12.67 -10.38 20.56
C ASP A 35 13.53 -9.22 21.11
N GLY A 36 13.27 -7.98 20.68
CA GLY A 36 14.00 -6.78 21.08
C GLY A 36 15.22 -6.48 20.21
N THR A 37 15.57 -7.32 19.25
CA THR A 37 16.69 -7.05 18.32
C THR A 37 16.41 -5.82 17.48
N GLU A 38 17.38 -4.92 17.39
CA GLU A 38 17.33 -3.73 16.54
C GLU A 38 18.07 -3.96 15.22
N ILE A 39 17.46 -3.51 14.13
CA ILE A 39 17.96 -3.62 12.76
C ILE A 39 17.76 -2.31 12.01
N GLN A 40 18.60 -2.04 11.01
CA GLN A 40 18.46 -0.84 10.19
C GLN A 40 17.39 -1.03 9.11
N THR A 41 16.61 0.01 8.85
CA THR A 41 15.54 -0.03 7.84
C THR A 41 16.02 -0.33 6.43
N GLU A 42 17.26 0.03 6.11
CA GLU A 42 17.87 -0.21 4.79
C GLU A 42 18.39 -1.64 4.60
N GLU A 43 18.54 -2.41 5.68
CA GLU A 43 19.03 -3.80 5.62
C GLU A 43 17.92 -4.82 5.32
N VAL A 44 16.66 -4.37 5.23
CA VAL A 44 15.51 -5.26 5.06
C VAL A 44 14.68 -4.89 3.85
N VAL A 45 13.91 -5.85 3.34
CA VAL A 45 12.90 -5.60 2.32
C VAL A 45 11.59 -5.24 3.02
N HIS A 46 11.11 -4.02 2.78
CA HIS A 46 9.80 -3.59 3.27
C HIS A 46 8.70 -4.16 2.40
N LEU A 47 7.84 -4.98 2.97
CA LEU A 47 6.69 -5.56 2.30
C LEU A 47 5.48 -4.63 2.37
N ALA A 48 4.41 -4.97 1.68
CA ALA A 48 3.15 -4.25 1.82
C ALA A 48 2.72 -4.26 3.30
N PRO A 49 2.18 -3.15 3.83
CA PRO A 49 1.91 -2.99 5.27
C PRO A 49 0.70 -3.80 5.75
N CYS A 50 0.23 -4.72 4.94
CA CYS A 50 -0.92 -5.58 5.24
C CYS A 50 -0.81 -6.92 4.50
N GLN A 51 -1.56 -7.89 4.97
CA GLN A 51 -1.76 -9.20 4.34
C GLN A 51 -3.24 -9.34 3.97
N PRO A 52 -3.69 -8.71 2.87
CA PRO A 52 -5.09 -8.64 2.52
C PRO A 52 -5.61 -9.98 2.02
N THR A 53 -6.89 -10.24 2.26
CA THR A 53 -7.64 -11.31 1.61
C THR A 53 -8.38 -10.81 0.37
N LYS A 54 -8.56 -9.48 0.27
CA LYS A 54 -9.22 -8.79 -0.84
C LYS A 54 -8.56 -7.44 -1.07
N ILE A 55 -8.54 -7.00 -2.33
CA ILE A 55 -8.15 -5.63 -2.71
C ILE A 55 -9.36 -5.00 -3.37
N ILE A 56 -9.92 -4.00 -2.71
CA ILE A 56 -11.09 -3.26 -3.20
C ILE A 56 -10.63 -1.82 -3.45
N CYS A 57 -10.82 -1.35 -4.67
CA CYS A 57 -10.41 -0.03 -5.09
C CYS A 57 -11.64 0.84 -5.33
N PRO A 58 -11.72 2.07 -4.80
CA PRO A 58 -12.71 3.03 -5.22
C PRO A 58 -12.47 3.41 -6.70
N HIS A 59 -13.53 3.83 -7.38
CA HIS A 59 -13.48 4.12 -8.79
C HIS A 59 -14.09 5.48 -9.08
N LEU A 60 -13.40 6.30 -9.86
CA LEU A 60 -13.89 7.62 -10.29
C LEU A 60 -14.23 8.56 -9.12
N THR A 61 -13.40 8.61 -8.10
CA THR A 61 -13.64 9.39 -6.88
C THR A 61 -13.20 10.85 -7.01
N TYR A 62 -12.34 11.18 -7.97
CA TYR A 62 -11.83 12.52 -8.17
C TYR A 62 -12.69 13.34 -9.15
N GLN A 63 -13.01 14.57 -8.77
CA GLN A 63 -13.78 15.49 -9.61
C GLN A 63 -13.07 15.79 -10.95
N SER A 64 -11.74 15.81 -10.98
CA SER A 64 -10.94 16.00 -12.20
C SER A 64 -11.19 14.94 -13.26
N ARG A 65 -11.58 13.73 -12.87
CA ARG A 65 -11.92 12.65 -13.83
C ARG A 65 -13.14 12.98 -14.69
N GLY A 66 -14.04 13.85 -14.24
CA GLY A 66 -15.15 14.35 -15.05
C GLY A 66 -14.67 15.14 -16.27
N ILE A 67 -13.60 15.91 -16.11
CA ILE A 67 -12.98 16.70 -17.20
C ILE A 67 -12.30 15.78 -18.20
N GLU A 68 -11.52 14.81 -17.71
CA GLU A 68 -10.80 13.83 -18.53
C GLU A 68 -11.73 12.88 -19.30
N SER A 69 -12.86 12.51 -18.70
CA SER A 69 -13.84 11.57 -19.27
C SER A 69 -14.91 12.23 -20.20
N ARG A 70 -14.60 13.42 -20.73
CA ARG A 70 -15.46 14.14 -21.68
C ARG A 70 -16.89 14.41 -21.16
N ASN A 71 -17.00 15.18 -20.09
CA ASN A 71 -18.25 15.69 -19.52
C ASN A 71 -19.20 14.66 -18.87
N LYS A 72 -18.71 13.55 -18.42
CA LYS A 72 -19.48 12.72 -17.51
C LYS A 72 -19.41 13.31 -16.10
N PRO A 73 -20.55 13.44 -15.41
CA PRO A 73 -20.53 13.95 -14.04
C PRO A 73 -19.70 13.04 -13.13
N GLN A 74 -18.75 13.63 -12.41
CA GLN A 74 -17.88 12.96 -11.47
C GLN A 74 -17.71 13.83 -10.21
N PRO A 75 -17.59 13.28 -9.01
CA PRO A 75 -17.82 11.85 -8.71
C PRO A 75 -19.28 11.44 -8.94
N THR A 76 -19.52 10.16 -9.13
CA THR A 76 -20.88 9.62 -9.17
C THR A 76 -21.56 9.80 -7.80
N PRO A 77 -22.88 10.01 -7.71
CA PRO A 77 -23.60 10.13 -6.45
C PRO A 77 -23.40 8.90 -5.54
N GLU A 78 -23.28 7.74 -6.16
CA GLU A 78 -23.03 6.47 -5.47
C GLU A 78 -21.60 6.02 -5.70
N PRO A 79 -20.88 5.59 -4.65
CA PRO A 79 -19.54 5.11 -4.81
C PRO A 79 -19.50 3.83 -5.64
N THR A 80 -18.56 3.78 -6.57
CA THR A 80 -18.29 2.61 -7.40
C THR A 80 -16.95 1.99 -7.02
N TYR A 81 -16.87 0.68 -7.13
CA TYR A 81 -15.69 -0.08 -6.73
C TYR A 81 -15.32 -1.10 -7.79
N PHE A 82 -14.04 -1.43 -7.84
CA PHE A 82 -13.54 -2.59 -8.57
C PHE A 82 -12.59 -3.39 -7.69
N MET A 83 -12.31 -4.61 -8.07
CA MET A 83 -11.44 -5.51 -7.31
C MET A 83 -10.19 -5.84 -8.12
N LYS A 84 -9.08 -5.99 -7.40
CA LYS A 84 -7.85 -6.56 -7.95
C LYS A 84 -7.55 -7.90 -7.27
N PRO A 85 -6.92 -8.86 -7.98
CA PRO A 85 -6.47 -10.09 -7.36
C PRO A 85 -5.35 -9.79 -6.33
N ILE A 86 -5.22 -10.62 -5.32
CA ILE A 86 -4.18 -10.47 -4.29
C ILE A 86 -2.78 -10.50 -4.91
N THR A 87 -2.61 -11.22 -6.02
CA THR A 87 -1.37 -11.29 -6.78
C THR A 87 -0.94 -9.96 -7.40
N ALA A 88 -1.81 -8.94 -7.43
CA ALA A 88 -1.48 -7.58 -7.84
C ALA A 88 -0.83 -6.75 -6.71
N LEU A 89 -0.77 -7.28 -5.48
CA LEU A 89 -0.11 -6.61 -4.38
C LEU A 89 1.41 -6.56 -4.63
N ASN A 90 1.97 -5.38 -4.48
CA ASN A 90 3.40 -5.16 -4.57
C ASN A 90 3.89 -4.46 -3.30
N HIS A 91 5.19 -4.27 -3.18
CA HIS A 91 5.84 -3.72 -1.99
C HIS A 91 6.75 -2.53 -2.34
N HIS A 92 7.29 -1.88 -1.32
CA HIS A 92 8.24 -0.78 -1.49
C HIS A 92 9.45 -1.21 -2.33
N LYS A 93 9.78 -0.44 -3.38
CA LYS A 93 10.82 -0.75 -4.38
C LYS A 93 10.62 -2.09 -5.13
N GLY A 94 9.43 -2.69 -5.07
CA GLY A 94 9.10 -3.86 -5.86
C GLY A 94 9.02 -3.54 -7.35
N GLU A 95 9.47 -4.45 -8.18
CA GLU A 95 9.45 -4.29 -9.64
C GLU A 95 8.03 -4.38 -10.20
N ILE A 96 7.74 -3.59 -11.21
CA ILE A 96 6.49 -3.63 -11.97
C ILE A 96 6.82 -4.03 -13.39
N PHE A 97 6.34 -5.19 -13.81
CA PHE A 97 6.57 -5.72 -15.15
C PHE A 97 5.50 -5.23 -16.12
N LYS A 98 5.93 -4.54 -17.18
CA LYS A 98 5.06 -4.21 -18.29
C LYS A 98 5.12 -5.33 -19.31
N PRO A 99 3.99 -6.02 -19.64
CA PRO A 99 3.95 -7.03 -20.70
C PRO A 99 4.34 -6.46 -22.06
N GLU A 100 4.92 -7.27 -22.93
CA GLU A 100 5.39 -6.83 -24.25
C GLU A 100 4.26 -6.28 -25.16
N ASP A 101 3.08 -6.86 -25.07
CA ASP A 101 1.88 -6.44 -25.81
C ASP A 101 1.13 -5.26 -25.17
N CYS A 102 1.53 -4.81 -23.99
CA CYS A 102 0.96 -3.68 -23.30
C CYS A 102 1.50 -2.36 -23.89
N ARG A 103 0.63 -1.56 -24.49
CA ARG A 103 1.02 -0.25 -25.05
C ARG A 103 1.30 0.78 -23.97
N TYR A 104 0.49 0.79 -22.92
CA TYR A 104 0.53 1.79 -21.87
C TYR A 104 0.52 1.11 -20.50
N LEU A 105 1.38 1.59 -19.61
CA LEU A 105 1.34 1.31 -18.19
C LEU A 105 1.05 2.62 -17.47
N ASN A 106 -0.14 2.72 -16.87
CA ASN A 106 -0.57 3.90 -16.14
C ASN A 106 -0.55 3.63 -14.64
N TYR A 107 -0.38 4.68 -13.86
CA TYR A 107 -0.57 4.67 -12.42
C TYR A 107 -1.88 5.37 -12.07
N GLU A 108 -2.49 4.96 -10.96
CA GLU A 108 -3.67 5.58 -10.39
C GLU A 108 -3.46 5.70 -8.88
N GLY A 109 -3.73 6.88 -8.34
CA GLY A 109 -3.71 7.12 -6.90
C GLY A 109 -5.13 7.20 -6.38
N GLU A 110 -5.43 6.42 -5.37
CA GLU A 110 -6.74 6.37 -4.73
C GLU A 110 -6.62 6.57 -3.21
N PHE A 111 -7.63 7.26 -2.63
CA PHE A 111 -7.73 7.49 -1.19
C PHE A 111 -9.06 7.00 -0.66
#